data_ee8dc58c11475088020b5107a31f1ee5
#
_entry.id   ee8dc58c11475088020b5107a31f1ee5
#
_cell.length_a   1.000
_cell.length_b   1.000
_cell.length_c   1.000
_cell.angle_alpha   90.00
_cell.angle_beta   90.00
_cell.angle_gamma   90.00
#
_symmetry.space_group_name_H-M   'P 1'
#
loop_
_entity.id
_entity.type
_entity.pdbx_description
1 polymer ?
#
loop_
_entity_poly.entity_id
_entity_poly.type
_entity_poly.pdbx_seq_one_letter_code
_entity_poly.pdbx_strand_id
1 'polypeptide(L)'
;LNAYPDRVGYFVDIGAYDGKEYSNTLLLEEKGWTGICAEPSPPMFEELKKNRKFCFLTDKAVWHTTGETVEFAVVESGGQHGMLSGITGFSTGEYKAAQDKSRKVQVKTVSLNDLLVTANAPKFMEYLSLDTEGTEYDILKALDFSKWVFGLIDVEHNFEEAKRESIRRLLESNGYVFLRQNKWDDCYIHHTQTSEVSV
;
A
#
# COMPACT_ATOMS: atom_id res chain seq x y z
N LEU A 1 -4.70 0.88 -15.16
CA LEU A 1 -5.48 1.95 -15.82
C LEU A 1 -6.46 1.43 -16.87
N ASN A 2 -6.19 0.29 -17.49
CA ASN A 2 -7.13 -0.30 -18.43
C ASN A 2 -8.38 -0.91 -17.78
N ALA A 3 -8.37 -1.08 -16.46
CA ALA A 3 -9.52 -1.62 -15.73
C ALA A 3 -10.68 -0.62 -15.61
N TYR A 4 -10.37 0.68 -15.55
CA TYR A 4 -11.36 1.76 -15.39
C TYR A 4 -11.06 2.93 -16.35
N PRO A 5 -11.18 2.75 -17.67
CA PRO A 5 -10.68 3.72 -18.67
C PRO A 5 -11.40 5.07 -18.63
N ASP A 6 -12.70 5.08 -18.30
CA ASP A 6 -13.58 6.25 -18.38
C ASP A 6 -14.14 6.68 -17.01
N ARG A 7 -13.55 6.20 -15.92
CA ARG A 7 -14.05 6.42 -14.56
C ARG A 7 -13.07 7.25 -13.74
N VAL A 8 -13.59 8.22 -13.01
CA VAL A 8 -12.89 8.88 -11.90
C VAL A 8 -13.21 8.09 -10.64
N GLY A 9 -12.19 7.60 -9.95
CA GLY A 9 -12.34 6.70 -8.81
C GLY A 9 -11.58 7.15 -7.58
N TYR A 10 -11.49 6.24 -6.62
CA TYR A 10 -10.78 6.42 -5.36
C TYR A 10 -9.66 5.39 -5.24
N PHE A 11 -8.45 5.85 -4.91
CA PHE A 11 -7.30 4.97 -4.67
C PHE A 11 -6.81 5.04 -3.22
N VAL A 12 -6.12 3.99 -2.80
CA VAL A 12 -5.40 3.92 -1.53
C VAL A 12 -3.99 3.45 -1.84
N ASP A 13 -2.98 4.25 -1.45
CA ASP A 13 -1.57 4.02 -1.72
C ASP A 13 -0.81 3.96 -0.39
N ILE A 14 -0.43 2.76 0.01
CA ILE A 14 0.25 2.47 1.27
C ILE A 14 1.70 2.12 0.98
N GLY A 15 2.63 2.95 1.48
CA GLY A 15 4.02 2.95 1.07
C GLY A 15 4.23 3.86 -0.14
N ALA A 16 3.62 5.08 -0.11
CA ALA A 16 3.58 5.97 -1.26
C ALA A 16 4.92 6.64 -1.60
N TYR A 17 5.97 6.42 -0.80
CA TYR A 17 7.31 6.98 -0.97
C TYR A 17 7.26 8.51 -1.14
N ASP A 18 7.93 9.07 -2.14
CA ASP A 18 7.88 10.50 -2.45
C ASP A 18 6.60 10.93 -3.21
N GLY A 19 5.72 9.99 -3.54
CA GLY A 19 4.47 10.18 -4.28
C GLY A 19 4.63 10.39 -5.78
N LYS A 20 5.84 10.27 -6.31
CA LYS A 20 6.16 10.49 -7.73
C LYS A 20 6.99 9.37 -8.34
N GLU A 21 8.18 9.10 -7.81
CA GLU A 21 9.04 8.03 -8.32
C GLU A 21 8.38 6.67 -8.09
N TYR A 22 8.25 5.87 -9.14
CA TYR A 22 7.60 4.54 -9.14
C TYR A 22 6.16 4.51 -8.61
N SER A 23 5.49 5.67 -8.51
CA SER A 23 4.13 5.74 -7.98
C SER A 23 3.11 5.01 -8.87
N ASN A 24 2.38 4.09 -8.26
CA ASN A 24 1.26 3.37 -8.89
C ASN A 24 0.00 4.26 -9.04
N THR A 25 -0.07 5.40 -8.34
CA THR A 25 -1.29 6.21 -8.19
C THR A 25 -1.18 7.66 -8.69
N LEU A 26 0.02 8.18 -8.98
CA LEU A 26 0.18 9.55 -9.45
C LEU A 26 -0.61 9.82 -10.73
N LEU A 27 -0.53 8.92 -11.72
CA LEU A 27 -1.26 9.06 -12.97
C LEU A 27 -2.79 9.02 -12.77
N LEU A 28 -3.27 8.33 -11.73
CA LEU A 28 -4.70 8.33 -11.37
C LEU A 28 -5.10 9.71 -10.85
N GLU A 29 -4.31 10.30 -9.95
CA GLU A 29 -4.55 11.66 -9.43
C GLU A 29 -4.51 12.71 -10.55
N GLU A 30 -3.55 12.63 -11.48
CA GLU A 30 -3.48 13.51 -12.67
C GLU A 30 -4.72 13.40 -13.58
N LYS A 31 -5.40 12.26 -13.55
CA LYS A 31 -6.67 12.02 -14.24
C LYS A 31 -7.91 12.40 -13.43
N GLY A 32 -7.72 13.08 -12.30
CA GLY A 32 -8.80 13.61 -11.46
C GLY A 32 -9.30 12.65 -10.39
N TRP A 33 -8.65 11.49 -10.17
CA TRP A 33 -8.96 10.64 -9.04
C TRP A 33 -8.54 11.29 -7.73
N THR A 34 -9.18 10.91 -6.65
CA THR A 34 -8.75 11.26 -5.30
C THR A 34 -8.46 10.00 -4.49
N GLY A 35 -7.87 10.14 -3.33
CA GLY A 35 -7.55 8.96 -2.53
C GLY A 35 -6.77 9.26 -1.26
N ILE A 36 -5.99 8.27 -0.85
CA ILE A 36 -5.13 8.29 0.33
C ILE A 36 -3.72 7.93 -0.10
N CYS A 37 -2.71 8.63 0.44
CA CYS A 37 -1.31 8.23 0.40
C CYS A 37 -0.76 8.20 1.83
N ALA A 38 -0.16 7.06 2.21
CA ALA A 38 0.49 6.88 3.50
C ALA A 38 1.98 6.62 3.32
N GLU A 39 2.83 7.41 4.00
CA GLU A 39 4.28 7.28 3.97
C GLU A 39 4.87 7.66 5.33
N PRO A 40 5.38 6.70 6.12
CA PRO A 40 5.90 6.98 7.46
C PRO A 40 7.34 7.50 7.49
N SER A 41 8.11 7.41 6.40
CA SER A 41 9.45 7.96 6.32
C SER A 41 9.42 9.48 6.33
N PRO A 42 9.96 10.17 7.36
CA PRO A 42 9.85 11.61 7.47
C PRO A 42 10.40 12.38 6.26
N PRO A 43 11.58 12.06 5.69
CA PRO A 43 12.06 12.76 4.51
C PRO A 43 11.17 12.52 3.28
N MET A 44 10.65 11.31 3.10
CA MET A 44 9.78 10.99 1.96
C MET A 44 8.40 11.61 2.10
N PHE A 45 7.86 11.67 3.30
CA PHE A 45 6.59 12.36 3.57
C PHE A 45 6.67 13.87 3.23
N GLU A 46 7.81 14.53 3.48
CA GLU A 46 8.00 15.92 3.07
C GLU A 46 7.99 16.08 1.54
N GLU A 47 8.56 15.14 0.79
CA GLU A 47 8.49 15.14 -0.67
C GLU A 47 7.08 14.78 -1.16
N LEU A 48 6.43 13.79 -0.55
CA LEU A 48 5.05 13.38 -0.84
C LEU A 48 4.08 14.58 -0.77
N LYS A 49 4.19 15.42 0.27
CA LYS A 49 3.38 16.64 0.42
C LYS A 49 3.60 17.66 -0.70
N LYS A 50 4.78 17.68 -1.32
CA LYS A 50 5.07 18.56 -2.46
C LYS A 50 4.49 18.02 -3.75
N ASN A 51 4.55 16.71 -3.93
CA ASN A 51 4.21 16.03 -5.18
C ASN A 51 2.71 15.70 -5.30
N ARG A 52 2.00 15.48 -4.20
CA ARG A 52 0.59 15.08 -4.19
C ARG A 52 -0.29 16.19 -3.62
N LYS A 53 -1.43 16.50 -4.28
CA LYS A 53 -2.24 17.69 -3.97
C LYS A 53 -3.72 17.38 -3.71
N PHE A 54 -4.24 16.28 -4.25
CA PHE A 54 -5.68 16.01 -4.28
C PHE A 54 -6.06 14.72 -3.54
N CYS A 55 -5.18 14.22 -2.68
CA CYS A 55 -5.42 13.06 -1.84
C CYS A 55 -5.18 13.38 -0.34
N PHE A 56 -5.74 12.55 0.52
CA PHE A 56 -5.47 12.58 1.95
C PHE A 56 -4.07 12.04 2.22
N LEU A 57 -3.25 12.76 2.97
CA LEU A 57 -1.87 12.37 3.29
C LEU A 57 -1.73 12.02 4.77
N THR A 58 -0.96 10.97 5.09
CA THR A 58 -0.62 10.62 6.46
C THR A 58 0.83 10.16 6.57
N ASP A 59 1.50 10.57 7.65
CA ASP A 59 2.84 10.15 8.05
C ASP A 59 2.85 8.95 9.01
N LYS A 60 1.68 8.35 9.24
CA LYS A 60 1.57 7.17 10.09
C LYS A 60 1.91 5.90 9.32
N ALA A 61 2.57 4.97 9.99
CA ALA A 61 2.76 3.63 9.47
C ALA A 61 1.41 2.89 9.47
N VAL A 62 0.98 2.42 8.31
CA VAL A 62 -0.20 1.54 8.26
C VAL A 62 0.18 0.19 8.83
N TRP A 63 -0.62 -0.29 9.80
CA TRP A 63 -0.34 -1.49 10.58
C TRP A 63 -1.64 -2.21 10.94
N HIS A 64 -1.55 -3.33 11.65
CA HIS A 64 -2.75 -4.07 12.10
C HIS A 64 -3.53 -3.34 13.20
N THR A 65 -2.90 -2.38 13.92
CA THR A 65 -3.51 -1.63 15.04
C THR A 65 -3.19 -0.15 14.95
N THR A 66 -4.08 0.67 15.54
CA THR A 66 -3.92 2.12 15.66
C THR A 66 -3.34 2.52 17.00
N GLY A 67 -2.47 3.54 16.99
CA GLY A 67 -2.01 4.24 18.20
C GLY A 67 -0.75 3.68 18.83
N GLU A 68 -0.20 2.61 18.31
CA GLU A 68 1.10 2.10 18.73
C GLU A 68 2.23 3.03 18.27
N THR A 69 3.39 2.86 18.87
CA THR A 69 4.64 3.46 18.41
C THR A 69 5.57 2.33 18.01
N VAL A 70 5.98 2.31 16.76
CA VAL A 70 6.87 1.27 16.22
C VAL A 70 8.17 1.88 15.74
N GLU A 71 9.23 1.07 15.76
CA GLU A 71 10.50 1.44 15.17
C GLU A 71 10.44 1.25 13.65
N PHE A 72 10.80 2.30 12.91
CA PHE A 72 10.79 2.35 11.45
C PHE A 72 12.20 2.62 10.94
N ALA A 73 12.64 1.80 10.00
CA ALA A 73 13.94 1.91 9.34
C ALA A 73 13.84 2.89 8.17
N VAL A 74 14.59 4.00 8.22
CA VAL A 74 14.68 4.98 7.14
C VAL A 74 15.95 4.72 6.35
N VAL A 75 15.82 4.17 5.14
CA VAL A 75 16.95 3.90 4.24
C VAL A 75 17.21 5.16 3.40
N GLU A 76 18.31 5.86 3.68
CA GLU A 76 18.63 7.18 3.08
C GLU A 76 19.47 7.11 1.79
N SER A 77 19.84 5.93 1.31
CA SER A 77 20.60 5.78 0.06
C SER A 77 19.71 6.08 -1.14
N GLY A 78 20.03 7.14 -1.88
CA GLY A 78 19.23 7.65 -3.01
C GLY A 78 18.91 6.61 -4.10
N GLY A 79 17.83 6.85 -4.84
CA GLY A 79 17.31 5.95 -5.87
C GLY A 79 16.53 4.77 -5.28
N GLN A 80 16.49 3.64 -6.00
CA GLN A 80 15.73 2.44 -5.60
C GLN A 80 16.00 1.95 -4.16
N HIS A 81 17.14 2.27 -3.56
CA HIS A 81 17.48 1.83 -2.19
C HIS A 81 16.70 2.59 -1.11
N GLY A 82 16.26 3.82 -1.35
CA GLY A 82 15.43 4.58 -0.40
C GLY A 82 14.02 4.00 -0.20
N MET A 83 13.57 3.20 -1.15
CA MET A 83 12.26 2.54 -1.13
C MET A 83 12.19 1.36 -0.14
N LEU A 84 13.33 0.85 0.33
CA LEU A 84 13.43 -0.30 1.24
C LEU A 84 13.14 0.06 2.71
N SER A 85 12.54 1.21 2.97
CA SER A 85 12.20 1.68 4.31
C SER A 85 10.95 0.96 4.83
N GLY A 86 10.96 0.49 6.08
CA GLY A 86 9.85 -0.28 6.63
C GLY A 86 9.86 -0.41 8.15
N ILE A 87 8.81 -0.97 8.72
CA ILE A 87 8.76 -1.34 10.14
C ILE A 87 9.82 -2.42 10.40
N THR A 88 10.65 -2.22 11.43
CA THR A 88 11.76 -3.14 11.71
C THR A 88 11.28 -4.53 12.10
N GLY A 89 12.00 -5.57 11.65
CA GLY A 89 11.75 -6.96 12.04
C GLY A 89 10.84 -7.76 11.10
N PHE A 90 10.32 -7.16 10.03
CA PHE A 90 9.42 -7.82 9.08
C PHE A 90 10.04 -8.11 7.72
N SER A 91 11.11 -7.43 7.38
CA SER A 91 11.85 -7.67 6.13
C SER A 91 12.83 -8.82 6.24
N THR A 92 13.16 -9.45 5.11
CA THR A 92 14.13 -10.54 4.99
C THR A 92 15.23 -10.20 3.97
N GLY A 93 16.24 -11.07 3.84
CA GLY A 93 17.27 -10.96 2.81
C GLY A 93 17.97 -9.60 2.73
N GLU A 94 18.07 -9.05 1.52
CA GLU A 94 18.74 -7.78 1.23
C GLU A 94 18.01 -6.59 1.85
N TYR A 95 16.68 -6.62 1.91
CA TYR A 95 15.83 -5.62 2.55
C TYR A 95 16.17 -5.47 4.03
N LYS A 96 16.23 -6.59 4.74
CA LYS A 96 16.66 -6.60 6.15
C LYS A 96 18.06 -6.03 6.31
N ALA A 97 19.02 -6.42 5.46
CA ALA A 97 20.39 -5.95 5.55
C ALA A 97 20.51 -4.43 5.30
N ALA A 98 19.68 -3.85 4.44
CA ALA A 98 19.59 -2.41 4.22
C ALA A 98 18.95 -1.71 5.43
N GLN A 99 17.85 -2.23 5.93
CA GLN A 99 17.18 -1.70 7.09
C GLN A 99 18.05 -1.76 8.35
N ASP A 100 18.77 -2.86 8.61
CA ASP A 100 19.64 -2.99 9.80
C ASP A 100 20.70 -1.88 9.87
N LYS A 101 21.20 -1.41 8.74
CA LYS A 101 22.22 -0.35 8.62
C LYS A 101 21.64 1.06 8.57
N SER A 102 20.34 1.22 8.45
CA SER A 102 19.68 2.49 8.28
C SER A 102 19.42 3.22 9.61
N ARG A 103 19.09 4.50 9.50
CA ARG A 103 18.59 5.30 10.64
C ARG A 103 17.24 4.76 11.09
N LYS A 104 17.04 4.66 12.42
CA LYS A 104 15.75 4.26 13.02
C LYS A 104 15.03 5.49 13.56
N VAL A 105 13.73 5.54 13.33
CA VAL A 105 12.84 6.55 13.90
C VAL A 105 11.64 5.88 14.56
N GLN A 106 11.00 6.59 15.48
CA GLN A 106 9.75 6.13 16.08
C GLN A 106 8.59 6.76 15.31
N VAL A 107 7.68 5.94 14.80
CA VAL A 107 6.49 6.39 14.07
C VAL A 107 5.22 5.87 14.74
N LYS A 108 4.14 6.64 14.62
CA LYS A 108 2.82 6.21 15.09
C LYS A 108 2.15 5.33 14.05
N THR A 109 1.40 4.34 14.53
CA THR A 109 0.63 3.45 13.65
C THR A 109 -0.81 3.92 13.47
N VAL A 110 -1.42 3.47 12.38
CA VAL A 110 -2.85 3.54 12.10
C VAL A 110 -3.28 2.24 11.41
N SER A 111 -4.40 1.64 11.83
CA SER A 111 -4.97 0.51 11.10
C SER A 111 -5.54 1.00 9.76
N LEU A 112 -5.53 0.13 8.74
CA LEU A 112 -6.15 0.48 7.46
C LEU A 112 -7.64 0.83 7.65
N ASN A 113 -8.36 0.12 8.53
CA ASN A 113 -9.74 0.45 8.87
C ASN A 113 -9.92 1.88 9.39
N ASP A 114 -9.09 2.28 10.37
CA ASP A 114 -9.21 3.62 10.97
C ASP A 114 -8.72 4.72 10.02
N LEU A 115 -7.74 4.42 9.17
CA LEU A 115 -7.28 5.33 8.14
C LEU A 115 -8.40 5.62 7.14
N LEU A 116 -9.09 4.59 6.65
CA LEU A 116 -10.22 4.73 5.73
C LEU A 116 -11.37 5.53 6.36
N VAL A 117 -11.67 5.31 7.65
CA VAL A 117 -12.65 6.12 8.39
C VAL A 117 -12.20 7.57 8.51
N THR A 118 -10.95 7.81 8.89
CA THR A 118 -10.40 9.16 9.08
C THR A 118 -10.40 9.98 7.80
N ALA A 119 -10.10 9.34 6.67
CA ALA A 119 -10.09 9.96 5.36
C ALA A 119 -11.49 10.09 4.73
N ASN A 120 -12.55 9.64 5.40
CA ASN A 120 -13.92 9.54 4.87
C ASN A 120 -13.96 8.78 3.53
N ALA A 121 -13.20 7.69 3.41
CA ALA A 121 -13.14 6.88 2.20
C ALA A 121 -14.51 6.27 1.86
N PRO A 122 -14.86 6.12 0.57
CA PRO A 122 -16.06 5.40 0.17
C PRO A 122 -15.96 3.92 0.52
N LYS A 123 -17.09 3.23 0.68
CA LYS A 123 -17.09 1.78 0.99
C LYS A 123 -16.49 0.92 -0.13
N PHE A 124 -16.64 1.34 -1.36
CA PHE A 124 -16.01 0.77 -2.53
C PHE A 124 -14.95 1.74 -3.04
N MET A 125 -13.74 1.25 -3.21
CA MET A 125 -12.59 1.97 -3.76
C MET A 125 -12.07 1.19 -4.96
N GLU A 126 -11.72 1.87 -6.02
CA GLU A 126 -11.30 1.21 -7.25
C GLU A 126 -9.94 0.55 -7.15
N TYR A 127 -9.02 1.10 -6.32
CA TYR A 127 -7.64 0.62 -6.31
C TYR A 127 -6.97 0.73 -4.94
N LEU A 128 -6.29 -0.35 -4.55
CA LEU A 128 -5.34 -0.40 -3.43
C LEU A 128 -3.96 -0.79 -3.96
N SER A 129 -2.96 0.02 -3.69
CA SER A 129 -1.53 -0.30 -3.79
C SER A 129 -1.00 -0.51 -2.37
N LEU A 130 -0.43 -1.68 -2.09
CA LEU A 130 0.06 -2.06 -0.77
C LEU A 130 1.50 -2.56 -0.87
N ASP A 131 2.43 -1.70 -0.47
CA ASP A 131 3.86 -1.92 -0.51
C ASP A 131 4.48 -1.35 0.78
N THR A 132 4.74 -2.20 1.76
CA THR A 132 5.18 -1.80 3.10
C THR A 132 6.46 -2.49 3.56
N GLU A 133 7.10 -3.19 2.61
CA GLU A 133 8.38 -3.86 2.84
C GLU A 133 8.31 -4.92 3.95
N GLY A 134 7.20 -5.69 3.94
CA GLY A 134 7.11 -6.89 4.73
C GLY A 134 5.88 -7.04 5.64
N THR A 135 5.02 -6.02 5.76
CA THR A 135 3.87 -6.04 6.70
C THR A 135 2.51 -6.22 6.03
N GLU A 136 2.47 -6.48 4.72
CA GLU A 136 1.27 -6.53 3.88
C GLU A 136 0.24 -7.55 4.39
N TYR A 137 0.70 -8.75 4.75
CA TYR A 137 -0.19 -9.80 5.27
C TYR A 137 -0.89 -9.39 6.57
N ASP A 138 -0.17 -8.78 7.51
CA ASP A 138 -0.72 -8.38 8.81
C ASP A 138 -1.72 -7.23 8.65
N ILE A 139 -1.47 -6.30 7.73
CA ILE A 139 -2.39 -5.20 7.39
C ILE A 139 -3.68 -5.76 6.79
N LEU A 140 -3.56 -6.63 5.79
CA LEU A 140 -4.72 -7.24 5.12
C LEU A 140 -5.53 -8.15 6.05
N LYS A 141 -4.85 -8.90 6.92
CA LYS A 141 -5.50 -9.77 7.91
C LYS A 141 -6.35 -8.99 8.91
N ALA A 142 -5.97 -7.76 9.22
CA ALA A 142 -6.71 -6.88 10.13
C ALA A 142 -7.82 -6.07 9.42
N LEU A 143 -7.87 -6.06 8.09
CA LEU A 143 -8.87 -5.33 7.32
C LEU A 143 -10.25 -5.98 7.46
N ASP A 144 -11.27 -5.15 7.67
CA ASP A 144 -12.68 -5.56 7.64
C ASP A 144 -13.21 -5.57 6.20
N PHE A 145 -13.04 -6.70 5.51
CA PHE A 145 -13.53 -6.91 4.15
C PHE A 145 -15.06 -6.90 4.03
N SER A 146 -15.80 -7.00 5.13
CA SER A 146 -17.26 -6.84 5.11
C SER A 146 -17.69 -5.38 4.98
N LYS A 147 -16.82 -4.46 5.38
CA LYS A 147 -17.07 -3.01 5.37
C LYS A 147 -16.42 -2.32 4.18
N TRP A 148 -15.22 -2.76 3.77
CA TRP A 148 -14.41 -2.12 2.77
C TRP A 148 -14.15 -3.05 1.58
N VAL A 149 -14.38 -2.58 0.38
CA VAL A 149 -14.15 -3.34 -0.85
C VAL A 149 -13.25 -2.54 -1.78
N PHE A 150 -12.21 -3.19 -2.28
CA PHE A 150 -11.35 -2.65 -3.33
C PHE A 150 -11.65 -3.37 -4.65
N GLY A 151 -11.76 -2.62 -5.74
CA GLY A 151 -11.97 -3.20 -7.07
C GLY A 151 -10.75 -3.99 -7.54
N LEU A 152 -9.57 -3.38 -7.39
CA LEU A 152 -8.26 -3.98 -7.66
C LEU A 152 -7.34 -3.81 -6.46
N ILE A 153 -6.51 -4.79 -6.21
CA ILE A 153 -5.43 -4.77 -5.21
C ILE A 153 -4.14 -5.18 -5.89
N ASP A 154 -3.14 -4.33 -5.84
CA ASP A 154 -1.75 -4.71 -6.08
C ASP A 154 -1.05 -4.80 -4.73
N VAL A 155 -0.43 -5.93 -4.45
CA VAL A 155 0.25 -6.18 -3.18
C VAL A 155 1.63 -6.77 -3.41
N GLU A 156 2.62 -6.14 -2.77
CA GLU A 156 4.00 -6.60 -2.82
C GLU A 156 4.16 -7.93 -2.06
N HIS A 157 4.92 -8.87 -2.67
CA HIS A 157 5.21 -10.17 -2.06
C HIS A 157 6.71 -10.41 -1.83
N ASN A 158 7.58 -9.58 -2.36
CA ASN A 158 9.05 -9.64 -2.22
C ASN A 158 9.64 -11.05 -2.46
N PHE A 159 8.97 -11.87 -3.30
CA PHE A 159 9.30 -13.29 -3.55
C PHE A 159 9.32 -14.18 -2.30
N GLU A 160 8.66 -13.76 -1.21
CA GLU A 160 8.49 -14.56 0.00
C GLU A 160 7.28 -15.51 -0.16
N GLU A 161 7.51 -16.70 -0.74
CA GLU A 161 6.42 -17.61 -1.14
C GLU A 161 5.44 -17.94 -0.02
N ALA A 162 5.90 -18.13 1.22
CA ALA A 162 5.01 -18.45 2.35
C ALA A 162 4.05 -17.29 2.69
N LYS A 163 4.54 -16.05 2.62
CA LYS A 163 3.74 -14.83 2.82
C LYS A 163 2.79 -14.64 1.64
N ARG A 164 3.32 -14.75 0.42
CA ARG A 164 2.56 -14.64 -0.83
C ARG A 164 1.36 -15.58 -0.85
N GLU A 165 1.57 -16.87 -0.50
CA GLU A 165 0.51 -17.86 -0.40
C GLU A 165 -0.52 -17.52 0.68
N SER A 166 -0.09 -16.96 1.81
CA SER A 166 -0.96 -16.52 2.89
C SER A 166 -1.83 -15.34 2.48
N ILE A 167 -1.26 -14.35 1.78
CA ILE A 167 -1.99 -13.21 1.20
C ILE A 167 -3.00 -13.71 0.18
N ARG A 168 -2.60 -14.61 -0.73
CA ARG A 168 -3.49 -15.18 -1.74
C ARG A 168 -4.72 -15.86 -1.12
N ARG A 169 -4.51 -16.76 -0.17
CA ARG A 169 -5.62 -17.45 0.52
C ARG A 169 -6.54 -16.48 1.25
N LEU A 170 -5.97 -15.47 1.90
CA LEU A 170 -6.75 -14.44 2.59
C LEU A 170 -7.63 -13.68 1.60
N LEU A 171 -7.07 -13.18 0.50
CA LEU A 171 -7.80 -12.41 -0.49
C LEU A 171 -8.84 -13.27 -1.22
N GLU A 172 -8.51 -14.50 -1.63
CA GLU A 172 -9.47 -15.42 -2.25
C GLU A 172 -10.65 -15.75 -1.32
N SER A 173 -10.41 -15.93 -0.03
CA SER A 173 -11.49 -16.16 0.96
C SER A 173 -12.40 -14.94 1.16
N ASN A 174 -11.95 -13.75 0.73
CA ASN A 174 -12.70 -12.50 0.79
C ASN A 174 -13.19 -12.02 -0.58
N GLY A 175 -13.28 -12.92 -1.57
CA GLY A 175 -13.93 -12.66 -2.85
C GLY A 175 -13.05 -12.05 -3.92
N TYR A 176 -11.73 -12.07 -3.74
CA TYR A 176 -10.77 -11.64 -4.76
C TYR A 176 -10.30 -12.81 -5.59
N VAL A 177 -9.95 -12.53 -6.84
CA VAL A 177 -9.38 -13.49 -7.79
C VAL A 177 -8.00 -12.99 -8.19
N PHE A 178 -7.01 -13.87 -8.14
CA PHE A 178 -5.68 -13.58 -8.64
C PHE A 178 -5.73 -13.38 -10.16
N LEU A 179 -5.19 -12.25 -10.63
CA LEU A 179 -5.12 -11.93 -12.06
C LEU A 179 -3.75 -12.29 -12.65
N ARG A 180 -2.71 -11.71 -12.09
CA ARG A 180 -1.35 -11.87 -12.62
C ARG A 180 -0.32 -11.43 -11.60
N GLN A 181 0.91 -11.87 -11.80
CA GLN A 181 2.09 -11.29 -11.18
C GLN A 181 2.62 -10.14 -12.06
N ASN A 182 3.03 -9.06 -11.41
CA ASN A 182 3.71 -7.94 -12.01
C ASN A 182 5.02 -7.67 -11.25
N LYS A 183 6.13 -8.26 -11.69
CA LYS A 183 7.43 -8.21 -11.00
C LYS A 183 7.33 -8.77 -9.58
N TRP A 184 7.43 -7.91 -8.56
CA TRP A 184 7.36 -8.24 -7.14
C TRP A 184 5.96 -8.07 -6.53
N ASP A 185 4.96 -7.69 -7.35
CA ASP A 185 3.57 -7.53 -6.93
C ASP A 185 2.68 -8.65 -7.48
N ASP A 186 1.68 -9.04 -6.71
CA ASP A 186 0.54 -9.83 -7.18
C ASP A 186 -0.69 -8.92 -7.32
N CYS A 187 -1.35 -9.01 -8.47
CA CYS A 187 -2.56 -8.25 -8.78
C CYS A 187 -3.79 -9.12 -8.56
N TYR A 188 -4.77 -8.58 -7.83
CA TYR A 188 -6.06 -9.24 -7.55
C TYR A 188 -7.22 -8.34 -7.97
N ILE A 189 -8.32 -8.96 -8.39
CA ILE A 189 -9.59 -8.29 -8.71
C ILE A 189 -10.71 -8.82 -7.82
N HIS A 190 -11.56 -7.93 -7.34
CA HIS A 190 -12.77 -8.37 -6.65
C HIS A 190 -13.76 -8.99 -7.65
N HIS A 191 -14.39 -10.10 -7.30
CA HIS A 191 -15.24 -10.89 -8.20
C HIS A 191 -16.39 -10.07 -8.82
N THR A 192 -16.88 -9.02 -8.14
CA THR A 192 -17.94 -8.14 -8.69
C THR A 192 -17.46 -7.27 -9.84
N GLN A 193 -16.15 -7.14 -10.06
CA GLN A 193 -15.54 -6.30 -11.09
C GLN A 193 -15.02 -7.13 -12.30
N THR A 194 -15.09 -8.45 -12.23
CA THR A 194 -14.54 -9.31 -13.29
C THR A 194 -15.19 -9.14 -14.66
N SER A 195 -16.42 -8.62 -14.72
CA SER A 195 -17.10 -8.31 -15.99
C SER A 195 -16.73 -6.95 -16.59
N GLU A 196 -16.11 -6.06 -15.81
CA GLU A 196 -15.74 -4.70 -16.24
C GLU A 196 -14.29 -4.62 -16.74
N VAL A 197 -13.47 -5.64 -16.41
CA VAL A 197 -12.05 -5.68 -16.78
C VAL A 197 -11.85 -6.66 -17.93
N SER A 198 -11.51 -6.13 -19.10
CA SER A 198 -11.00 -6.96 -20.21
C SER A 198 -9.59 -7.45 -19.83
N VAL A 199 -9.47 -8.74 -19.54
CA VAL A 199 -8.19 -9.42 -19.24
C VAL A 199 -7.35 -9.55 -20.50
#